data_1257a481c4b5a678046bb8609bd3ef23
#
_entry.id   1257a481c4b5a678046bb8609bd3ef23
#
_cell.length_a   1.000
_cell.length_b   1.000
_cell.length_c   1.000
_cell.angle_alpha   90.00
_cell.angle_beta   90.00
_cell.angle_gamma   90.00
#
_symmetry.space_group_name_H-M   'P 1'
#
loop_
_entity.id
_entity.type
_entity.pdbx_description
1 polymer ?
#
loop_
_entity_poly.entity_id
_entity_poly.type
_entity_poly.pdbx_seq_one_letter_code
_entity_poly.pdbx_strand_id
1 'polypeptide(L)'
;MTNKKKRQRGSRTHGGGSHKNRRGAGHRGGRGAAGRDKHEFHNHDPLGKSGFSRPEKVQEDVATVDVRELDEDAALLAAEGAAEETDAGYRVDARDVVEDGYEVDAVKVLGAGQVRGELEVVADAFSGAAREKLEDAGGTAELSTRGEERAEAEAEAESDTGEESETE
;
A
#
# COMPACT_ATOMS: atom_id res chain seq x y z
N MET A 1 29.64 -5.65 56.27
CA MET A 1 30.00 -4.90 55.02
C MET A 1 29.59 -3.46 55.16
N THR A 2 30.50 -2.52 54.96
CA THR A 2 30.19 -1.07 55.07
C THR A 2 29.44 -0.58 53.82
N ASN A 3 28.28 0.06 54.01
CA ASN A 3 27.46 0.55 52.94
C ASN A 3 28.25 1.51 52.02
N LYS A 4 28.17 1.33 50.70
CA LYS A 4 28.86 2.13 49.67
C LYS A 4 28.70 3.64 49.86
N LYS A 5 27.50 4.10 50.27
CA LYS A 5 27.22 5.50 50.58
C LYS A 5 28.03 6.03 51.77
N LYS A 6 28.29 5.22 52.80
CA LYS A 6 29.12 5.62 53.95
C LYS A 6 30.61 5.78 53.58
N ARG A 7 31.12 4.92 52.68
CA ARG A 7 32.51 5.01 52.19
C ARG A 7 32.78 6.21 51.30
N GLN A 8 31.75 6.77 50.69
CA GLN A 8 31.87 7.90 49.75
C GLN A 8 31.59 9.25 50.38
N ARG A 9 31.25 9.29 51.70
CA ARG A 9 31.07 10.57 52.44
C ARG A 9 32.40 11.32 52.51
N GLY A 10 32.38 12.64 52.16
CA GLY A 10 33.58 13.48 52.09
C GLY A 10 34.39 13.34 50.80
N SER A 11 34.02 12.39 49.92
CA SER A 11 34.69 12.26 48.63
C SER A 11 34.10 13.21 47.60
N ARG A 12 34.94 14.07 47.02
CA ARG A 12 34.56 15.04 46.00
C ARG A 12 34.12 14.39 44.72
N THR A 13 34.62 13.23 44.35
CA THR A 13 34.37 12.59 43.05
C THR A 13 33.53 11.32 43.15
N HIS A 14 33.22 10.85 44.38
CA HIS A 14 32.44 9.64 44.61
C HIS A 14 32.94 8.42 43.81
N GLY A 15 34.25 8.29 43.66
CA GLY A 15 34.88 7.20 42.86
C GLY A 15 34.84 7.38 41.36
N GLY A 16 34.43 8.55 40.86
CA GLY A 16 34.32 8.82 39.44
C GLY A 16 35.57 9.43 38.79
N GLY A 17 36.71 9.48 39.47
CA GLY A 17 37.95 10.06 38.97
C GLY A 17 37.95 11.59 38.95
N SER A 18 38.71 12.21 38.04
CA SER A 18 38.80 13.64 37.94
C SER A 18 37.51 14.30 37.42
N HIS A 19 37.18 15.48 37.93
CA HIS A 19 36.06 16.31 37.41
C HIS A 19 36.09 16.51 35.89
N LYS A 20 37.29 16.59 35.31
CA LYS A 20 37.48 16.79 33.87
C LYS A 20 37.05 15.59 33.04
N ASN A 21 37.15 14.38 33.58
CA ASN A 21 36.79 13.15 32.88
C ASN A 21 35.29 12.81 32.93
N ARG A 22 34.47 13.56 33.68
CA ARG A 22 33.03 13.33 33.78
C ARG A 22 32.20 14.09 32.73
N ARG A 23 32.83 14.87 31.86
CA ARG A 23 32.17 15.73 30.89
C ARG A 23 31.68 14.97 29.62
N GLY A 24 31.86 13.65 29.54
CA GLY A 24 31.60 12.90 28.33
C GLY A 24 30.13 12.75 27.95
N ALA A 25 29.22 12.64 28.95
CA ALA A 25 27.81 12.37 28.66
C ALA A 25 27.05 13.61 28.11
N GLY A 26 27.27 14.79 28.69
CA GLY A 26 26.64 16.02 28.18
C GLY A 26 27.35 16.62 26.97
N HIS A 27 28.60 16.24 26.74
CA HIS A 27 29.41 16.76 25.63
C HIS A 27 29.34 15.93 24.35
N ARG A 28 28.74 14.75 24.41
CA ARG A 28 28.55 13.79 23.33
C ARG A 28 27.12 13.71 22.80
N GLY A 29 26.28 14.67 23.10
CA GLY A 29 24.89 14.72 22.69
C GLY A 29 23.91 13.95 23.58
N GLY A 30 24.38 13.35 24.68
CA GLY A 30 23.55 12.61 25.63
C GLY A 30 23.67 11.10 25.55
N ARG A 31 22.68 10.38 26.06
CA ARG A 31 22.64 8.92 26.09
C ARG A 31 21.28 8.41 25.58
N GLY A 32 21.31 7.20 25.04
CA GLY A 32 20.11 6.56 24.50
C GLY A 32 19.51 7.34 23.35
N ALA A 33 18.21 7.61 23.38
CA ALA A 33 17.48 8.34 22.35
C ALA A 33 17.52 9.87 22.49
N ALA A 34 18.50 10.44 23.23
CA ALA A 34 18.64 11.89 23.35
C ALA A 34 18.90 12.54 22.00
N GLY A 35 18.14 13.56 21.66
CA GLY A 35 18.24 14.25 20.37
C GLY A 35 17.52 13.55 19.20
N ARG A 36 16.76 12.50 19.48
CA ARG A 36 16.00 11.72 18.48
C ARG A 36 15.16 12.58 17.55
N ASP A 37 14.47 13.59 18.07
CA ASP A 37 13.60 14.50 17.30
C ASP A 37 14.34 15.68 16.68
N LYS A 38 15.66 15.77 16.86
CA LYS A 38 16.48 16.90 16.43
C LYS A 38 17.68 16.41 15.63
N HIS A 39 18.89 16.57 16.20
CA HIS A 39 20.15 16.30 15.51
C HIS A 39 20.46 14.81 15.29
N GLU A 40 19.81 13.91 16.04
CA GLU A 40 19.96 12.46 15.91
C GLU A 40 18.78 11.78 15.18
N PHE A 41 17.87 12.55 14.59
CA PHE A 41 16.63 12.01 14.03
C PHE A 41 16.89 10.96 12.92
N HIS A 42 17.95 11.14 12.13
CA HIS A 42 18.31 10.21 11.05
C HIS A 42 18.97 8.91 11.53
N ASN A 43 19.40 8.86 12.80
CA ASN A 43 20.00 7.68 13.42
C ASN A 43 19.01 6.81 14.19
N HIS A 44 17.75 7.23 14.27
CA HIS A 44 16.70 6.53 15.00
C HIS A 44 15.48 6.32 14.12
N ASP A 45 14.79 5.21 14.35
CA ASP A 45 13.49 5.00 13.74
C ASP A 45 12.50 6.10 14.12
N PRO A 46 11.54 6.45 13.23
CA PRO A 46 10.51 7.43 13.52
C PRO A 46 9.79 7.17 14.83
N LEU A 47 9.51 8.23 15.60
CA LEU A 47 8.74 8.14 16.83
C LEU A 47 7.25 7.95 16.50
N GLY A 48 6.76 6.74 16.80
CA GLY A 48 5.35 6.41 16.66
C GLY A 48 4.88 6.31 15.20
N LYS A 49 3.58 6.25 15.04
CA LYS A 49 2.91 6.26 13.73
C LYS A 49 2.57 7.69 13.35
N SER A 50 2.80 8.06 12.09
CA SER A 50 2.24 9.28 11.52
C SER A 50 0.85 8.95 10.97
N GLY A 51 -0.16 9.77 11.29
CA GLY A 51 -1.53 9.59 10.85
C GLY A 51 -2.29 8.51 11.64
N PHE A 52 -3.39 8.07 11.07
CA PHE A 52 -4.24 7.01 11.60
C PHE A 52 -4.72 6.13 10.45
N SER A 53 -4.95 4.86 10.73
CA SER A 53 -5.60 3.95 9.78
C SER A 53 -7.11 4.04 9.96
N ARG A 54 -7.86 4.07 8.86
CA ARG A 54 -9.31 3.93 8.92
C ARG A 54 -9.66 2.58 9.56
N PRO A 55 -10.78 2.47 10.28
CA PRO A 55 -11.28 1.18 10.74
C PRO A 55 -11.46 0.21 9.57
N GLU A 56 -11.15 -1.07 9.76
CA GLU A 56 -11.28 -2.11 8.72
C GLU A 56 -12.67 -2.15 8.07
N LYS A 57 -13.71 -1.84 8.83
CA LYS A 57 -15.11 -1.74 8.33
C LYS A 57 -15.32 -0.69 7.24
N VAL A 58 -14.41 0.26 7.07
CA VAL A 58 -14.51 1.39 6.14
C VAL A 58 -13.43 1.30 5.07
N GLN A 59 -12.57 0.29 5.16
CA GLN A 59 -11.56 0.01 4.14
C GLN A 59 -12.17 -0.99 3.18
N GLU A 60 -12.08 -0.68 1.90
CA GLU A 60 -12.41 -1.64 0.85
C GLU A 60 -11.22 -2.55 0.61
N ASP A 61 -11.48 -3.82 0.50
CA ASP A 61 -10.50 -4.83 0.11
C ASP A 61 -10.50 -4.95 -1.42
N VAL A 62 -9.45 -4.41 -2.04
CA VAL A 62 -9.31 -4.38 -3.49
C VAL A 62 -8.15 -5.25 -3.90
N ALA A 63 -8.44 -6.35 -4.57
CA ALA A 63 -7.43 -7.19 -5.21
C ALA A 63 -6.99 -6.58 -6.55
N THR A 64 -5.74 -6.80 -6.92
CA THR A 64 -5.20 -6.25 -8.18
C THR A 64 -4.54 -7.34 -9.01
N VAL A 65 -4.72 -7.27 -10.32
CA VAL A 65 -4.11 -8.16 -11.33
C VAL A 65 -3.48 -7.30 -12.42
N ASP A 66 -2.33 -7.69 -12.91
CA ASP A 66 -1.68 -7.01 -14.01
C ASP A 66 -2.11 -7.59 -15.37
N VAL A 67 -2.29 -6.72 -16.38
CA VAL A 67 -2.63 -7.16 -17.75
C VAL A 67 -1.61 -8.14 -18.33
N ARG A 68 -0.34 -8.06 -17.88
CA ARG A 68 0.69 -8.99 -18.30
C ARG A 68 0.43 -10.41 -17.80
N GLU A 69 -0.02 -10.57 -16.56
CA GLU A 69 -0.35 -11.87 -15.98
C GLU A 69 -1.51 -12.51 -16.75
N LEU A 70 -2.52 -11.72 -17.08
CA LEU A 70 -3.66 -12.18 -17.89
C LEU A 70 -3.23 -12.62 -19.30
N ASP A 71 -2.30 -11.91 -19.94
CA ASP A 71 -1.79 -12.24 -21.28
C ASP A 71 -0.87 -13.48 -21.28
N GLU A 72 0.05 -13.56 -20.31
CA GLU A 72 1.01 -14.67 -20.22
C GLU A 72 0.32 -15.98 -19.81
N ASP A 73 -0.67 -15.92 -18.94
CA ASP A 73 -1.36 -17.09 -18.39
C ASP A 73 -2.70 -17.42 -19.09
N ALA A 74 -3.12 -16.63 -20.09
CA ALA A 74 -4.40 -16.79 -20.78
C ALA A 74 -4.69 -18.22 -21.24
N ALA A 75 -3.70 -18.87 -21.87
CA ALA A 75 -3.82 -20.24 -22.33
C ALA A 75 -3.90 -21.26 -21.17
N LEU A 76 -3.22 -21.00 -20.06
CA LEU A 76 -3.30 -21.82 -18.85
C LEU A 76 -4.65 -21.68 -18.18
N LEU A 77 -5.13 -20.43 -18.04
CA LEU A 77 -6.45 -20.12 -17.51
C LEU A 77 -7.58 -20.75 -18.31
N ALA A 78 -7.45 -20.78 -19.64
CA ALA A 78 -8.39 -21.49 -20.49
C ALA A 78 -8.38 -23.00 -20.26
N ALA A 79 -7.20 -23.60 -20.06
CA ALA A 79 -7.07 -25.02 -19.75
C ALA A 79 -7.64 -25.40 -18.36
N GLU A 80 -7.59 -24.47 -17.41
CA GLU A 80 -8.14 -24.59 -16.05
C GLU A 80 -9.65 -24.25 -15.99
N GLY A 81 -10.19 -23.61 -17.03
CA GLY A 81 -11.58 -23.23 -17.14
C GLY A 81 -11.91 -21.85 -16.52
N ALA A 82 -10.89 -21.06 -16.19
CA ALA A 82 -11.00 -19.68 -15.72
C ALA A 82 -11.03 -18.65 -16.86
N ALA A 83 -10.79 -19.09 -18.11
CA ALA A 83 -10.92 -18.27 -19.30
C ALA A 83 -11.63 -19.03 -20.40
N GLU A 84 -12.33 -18.30 -21.27
CA GLU A 84 -12.99 -18.85 -22.45
C GLU A 84 -12.15 -18.54 -23.70
N GLU A 85 -11.95 -19.54 -24.56
CA GLU A 85 -11.30 -19.33 -25.86
C GLU A 85 -12.32 -18.75 -26.86
N THR A 86 -12.01 -17.62 -27.45
CA THR A 86 -12.81 -16.94 -28.46
C THR A 86 -12.14 -17.02 -29.83
N ASP A 87 -12.85 -16.69 -30.90
CA ASP A 87 -12.27 -16.74 -32.28
C ASP A 87 -11.06 -15.79 -32.46
N ALA A 88 -10.96 -14.74 -31.65
CA ALA A 88 -9.91 -13.73 -31.73
C ALA A 88 -8.83 -13.88 -30.66
N GLY A 89 -9.15 -14.49 -29.51
CA GLY A 89 -8.22 -14.63 -28.39
C GLY A 89 -8.87 -15.30 -27.19
N TYR A 90 -8.75 -14.69 -26.02
CA TYR A 90 -9.29 -15.23 -24.78
C TYR A 90 -10.18 -14.22 -24.07
N ARG A 91 -11.28 -14.71 -23.49
CA ARG A 91 -12.12 -13.95 -22.58
C ARG A 91 -11.84 -14.38 -21.14
N VAL A 92 -11.49 -13.44 -20.30
CA VAL A 92 -11.05 -13.71 -18.92
C VAL A 92 -11.87 -12.84 -17.96
N ASP A 93 -12.45 -13.49 -16.93
CA ASP A 93 -12.97 -12.76 -15.77
C ASP A 93 -11.84 -12.64 -14.72
N ALA A 94 -11.48 -11.38 -14.38
CA ALA A 94 -10.43 -11.12 -13.43
C ALA A 94 -10.71 -11.68 -12.03
N ARG A 95 -11.99 -11.90 -11.67
CA ARG A 95 -12.38 -12.52 -10.40
C ARG A 95 -12.04 -14.01 -10.31
N ASP A 96 -12.07 -14.70 -11.44
CA ASP A 96 -11.73 -16.13 -11.49
C ASP A 96 -10.21 -16.37 -11.43
N VAL A 97 -9.42 -15.35 -11.76
CA VAL A 97 -7.95 -15.41 -11.76
C VAL A 97 -7.35 -15.12 -10.39
N VAL A 98 -7.98 -14.25 -9.63
CA VAL A 98 -7.49 -13.84 -8.31
C VAL A 98 -7.89 -14.88 -7.26
N GLU A 99 -6.91 -15.28 -6.43
CA GLU A 99 -7.19 -16.05 -5.22
C GLU A 99 -8.16 -15.25 -4.34
N ASP A 100 -9.27 -15.88 -3.94
CA ASP A 100 -10.35 -15.23 -3.19
C ASP A 100 -11.05 -14.03 -3.89
N GLY A 101 -11.02 -13.96 -5.24
CA GLY A 101 -11.57 -12.83 -6.01
C GLY A 101 -13.06 -12.54 -5.78
N TYR A 102 -13.82 -13.54 -5.29
CA TYR A 102 -15.24 -13.39 -4.90
C TYR A 102 -15.44 -12.92 -3.44
N GLU A 103 -14.41 -13.02 -2.59
CA GLU A 103 -14.46 -12.57 -1.19
C GLU A 103 -14.09 -11.09 -1.05
N VAL A 104 -13.29 -10.55 -1.99
CA VAL A 104 -12.90 -9.13 -2.00
C VAL A 104 -14.02 -8.22 -2.51
N ASP A 105 -13.98 -6.97 -2.09
CA ASP A 105 -14.96 -5.95 -2.48
C ASP A 105 -14.89 -5.65 -3.98
N ALA A 106 -13.68 -5.54 -4.53
CA ALA A 106 -13.47 -5.29 -5.96
C ALA A 106 -12.16 -5.91 -6.47
N VAL A 107 -12.16 -6.28 -7.76
CA VAL A 107 -10.95 -6.66 -8.50
C VAL A 107 -10.61 -5.61 -9.53
N LYS A 108 -9.39 -5.09 -9.47
CA LYS A 108 -8.90 -4.03 -10.34
C LYS A 108 -7.77 -4.50 -11.23
N VAL A 109 -7.92 -4.28 -12.54
CA VAL A 109 -6.88 -4.59 -13.53
C VAL A 109 -5.94 -3.41 -13.72
N LEU A 110 -4.65 -3.67 -13.56
CA LEU A 110 -3.57 -2.70 -13.68
C LEU A 110 -2.79 -2.89 -14.97
N GLY A 111 -2.29 -1.78 -15.52
CA GLY A 111 -1.58 -1.76 -16.81
C GLY A 111 -0.09 -2.07 -16.72
N ALA A 112 0.38 -2.92 -15.80
CA ALA A 112 1.80 -3.28 -15.79
C ALA A 112 2.13 -4.31 -16.88
N GLY A 113 3.32 -4.17 -17.48
CA GLY A 113 3.79 -5.03 -18.55
C GLY A 113 3.24 -4.70 -19.93
N GLN A 114 3.21 -5.68 -20.82
CA GLN A 114 2.74 -5.59 -22.21
C GLN A 114 1.68 -6.65 -22.47
N VAL A 115 0.71 -6.33 -23.31
CA VAL A 115 -0.30 -7.24 -23.84
C VAL A 115 0.06 -7.53 -25.31
N ARG A 116 0.05 -8.78 -25.70
CA ARG A 116 0.42 -9.24 -27.05
C ARG A 116 -0.73 -9.93 -27.77
N GLY A 117 -1.60 -10.58 -26.99
CA GLY A 117 -2.78 -11.27 -27.49
C GLY A 117 -4.01 -10.37 -27.48
N GLU A 118 -5.03 -10.74 -28.25
CA GLU A 118 -6.35 -10.12 -28.13
C GLU A 118 -7.03 -10.73 -26.88
N LEU A 119 -7.31 -9.85 -25.90
CA LEU A 119 -7.93 -10.23 -24.63
C LEU A 119 -9.22 -9.46 -24.41
N GLU A 120 -10.29 -10.19 -24.14
CA GLU A 120 -11.52 -9.62 -23.59
C GLU A 120 -11.49 -9.80 -22.07
N VAL A 121 -11.31 -8.71 -21.33
CA VAL A 121 -11.18 -8.78 -19.87
C VAL A 121 -12.40 -8.18 -19.21
N VAL A 122 -13.04 -8.96 -18.32
CA VAL A 122 -14.13 -8.51 -17.46
C VAL A 122 -13.57 -8.28 -16.05
N ALA A 123 -13.79 -7.09 -15.47
CA ALA A 123 -13.34 -6.75 -14.13
C ALA A 123 -14.21 -5.66 -13.49
N ASP A 124 -14.08 -5.46 -12.17
CA ASP A 124 -14.84 -4.42 -11.49
C ASP A 124 -14.27 -3.02 -11.72
N ALA A 125 -12.95 -2.92 -11.94
CA ALA A 125 -12.31 -1.66 -12.25
C ALA A 125 -11.07 -1.86 -13.14
N PHE A 126 -10.73 -0.84 -13.91
CA PHE A 126 -9.53 -0.80 -14.74
C PHE A 126 -8.76 0.48 -14.47
N SER A 127 -7.44 0.40 -14.53
CA SER A 127 -6.62 1.61 -14.64
C SER A 127 -6.67 2.14 -16.08
N GLY A 128 -6.48 3.45 -16.28
CA GLY A 128 -6.42 4.06 -17.63
C GLY A 128 -5.39 3.36 -18.53
N ALA A 129 -4.19 3.10 -17.99
CA ALA A 129 -3.14 2.39 -18.71
C ALA A 129 -3.47 0.92 -19.05
N ALA A 130 -4.33 0.25 -18.27
CA ALA A 130 -4.79 -1.08 -18.61
C ALA A 130 -5.74 -1.06 -19.80
N ARG A 131 -6.71 -0.15 -19.81
CA ARG A 131 -7.65 0.03 -20.92
C ARG A 131 -6.93 0.35 -22.22
N GLU A 132 -6.04 1.33 -22.22
CA GLU A 132 -5.25 1.70 -23.39
C GLU A 132 -4.47 0.51 -23.96
N LYS A 133 -3.84 -0.30 -23.11
CA LYS A 133 -3.06 -1.45 -23.56
C LYS A 133 -3.90 -2.60 -24.10
N LEU A 134 -5.06 -2.85 -23.52
CA LEU A 134 -6.00 -3.86 -24.03
C LEU A 134 -6.56 -3.42 -25.37
N GLU A 135 -6.97 -2.17 -25.51
CA GLU A 135 -7.47 -1.59 -26.77
C GLU A 135 -6.39 -1.56 -27.85
N ASP A 136 -5.15 -1.17 -27.50
CA ASP A 136 -4.01 -1.17 -28.44
C ASP A 136 -3.67 -2.57 -28.96
N ALA A 137 -3.91 -3.60 -28.14
CA ALA A 137 -3.72 -5.02 -28.54
C ALA A 137 -4.92 -5.61 -29.31
N GLY A 138 -6.00 -4.83 -29.49
CA GLY A 138 -7.23 -5.25 -30.19
C GLY A 138 -8.26 -5.91 -29.27
N GLY A 139 -7.99 -5.99 -27.96
CA GLY A 139 -8.89 -6.54 -26.96
C GLY A 139 -9.92 -5.54 -26.45
N THR A 140 -10.72 -5.97 -25.48
CA THR A 140 -11.76 -5.14 -24.83
C THR A 140 -11.64 -5.20 -23.32
N ALA A 141 -12.00 -4.08 -22.65
CA ALA A 141 -12.10 -3.97 -21.22
C ALA A 141 -13.56 -3.72 -20.81
N GLU A 142 -14.23 -4.76 -20.34
CA GLU A 142 -15.63 -4.70 -19.91
C GLU A 142 -15.75 -4.59 -18.40
N LEU A 143 -16.61 -3.72 -17.90
CA LEU A 143 -16.93 -3.67 -16.49
C LEU A 143 -17.90 -4.80 -16.14
N SER A 144 -17.69 -5.43 -15.00
CA SER A 144 -18.66 -6.34 -14.41
C SER A 144 -19.90 -5.56 -13.93
N THR A 145 -21.01 -6.24 -13.70
CA THR A 145 -22.22 -5.59 -13.13
C THR A 145 -21.96 -4.87 -11.82
N ARG A 146 -21.09 -5.42 -10.98
CA ARG A 146 -20.64 -4.78 -9.71
C ARG A 146 -19.74 -3.56 -10.00
N GLY A 147 -18.93 -3.65 -11.03
CA GLY A 147 -18.07 -2.55 -11.47
C GLY A 147 -18.88 -1.38 -12.02
N GLU A 148 -19.96 -1.65 -12.74
CA GLU A 148 -20.89 -0.63 -13.24
C GLU A 148 -21.63 0.06 -12.10
N GLU A 149 -22.21 -0.70 -11.17
CA GLU A 149 -22.90 -0.16 -9.99
C GLU A 149 -21.96 0.72 -9.14
N ARG A 150 -20.69 0.30 -9.01
CA ARG A 150 -19.66 1.05 -8.28
C ARG A 150 -19.30 2.35 -9.00
N ALA A 151 -19.09 2.29 -10.31
CA ALA A 151 -18.77 3.47 -11.11
C ALA A 151 -19.91 4.50 -11.09
N GLU A 152 -21.15 4.04 -11.10
CA GLU A 152 -22.33 4.90 -10.93
C GLU A 152 -22.36 5.56 -9.55
N ALA A 153 -22.12 4.79 -8.47
CA ALA A 153 -22.07 5.30 -7.11
C ALA A 153 -20.92 6.31 -6.89
N GLU A 154 -19.76 6.08 -7.48
CA GLU A 154 -18.63 7.01 -7.44
C GLU A 154 -18.96 8.32 -8.20
N ALA A 155 -19.60 8.22 -9.36
CA ALA A 155 -20.01 9.39 -10.15
C ALA A 155 -21.08 10.23 -9.43
N GLU A 156 -22.03 9.61 -8.74
CA GLU A 156 -23.02 10.31 -7.92
C GLU A 156 -22.38 11.04 -6.73
N ALA A 157 -21.39 10.39 -6.06
CA ALA A 157 -20.68 10.97 -4.94
C ALA A 157 -19.81 12.18 -5.36
N GLU A 158 -19.20 12.13 -6.54
CA GLU A 158 -18.43 13.25 -7.08
C GLU A 158 -19.31 14.45 -7.46
N SER A 159 -20.52 14.20 -7.96
CA SER A 159 -21.47 15.25 -8.33
C SER A 159 -22.00 16.01 -7.10
N ASP A 160 -22.22 15.33 -5.98
CA ASP A 160 -22.70 15.92 -4.74
C ASP A 160 -21.66 16.82 -4.04
N THR A 161 -20.37 16.48 -4.18
CA THR A 161 -19.27 17.29 -3.62
C THR A 161 -18.95 18.54 -4.44
N GLY A 162 -19.38 18.61 -5.69
CA GLY A 162 -19.15 19.76 -6.60
C GLY A 162 -20.06 20.97 -6.34
N GLU A 163 -21.23 20.79 -5.75
CA GLU A 163 -22.21 21.89 -5.54
C GLU A 163 -21.98 22.74 -4.28
N GLU A 164 -21.17 22.26 -3.31
CA GLU A 164 -20.91 23.03 -2.09
C GLU A 164 -19.78 24.08 -2.20
N SER A 165 -19.05 24.15 -3.30
CA SER A 165 -17.90 25.06 -3.45
C SER A 165 -18.19 26.38 -4.21
N GLU A 166 -19.41 26.64 -4.67
CA GLU A 166 -19.75 27.86 -5.42
C GLU A 166 -20.58 28.92 -4.65
N THR A 167 -20.75 28.79 -3.34
CA THR A 167 -21.44 29.81 -2.55
C THR A 167 -20.59 30.35 -1.41
N GLU A 168 -19.53 31.12 -1.75
CA GLU A 168 -18.98 32.17 -0.85
C GLU A 168 -18.39 33.34 -1.66
#